data_276a46b51f65d3c73811d3eab6d986b3
#
_entry.id   276a46b51f65d3c73811d3eab6d986b3
#
_cell.length_a   1.000
_cell.length_b   1.000
_cell.length_c   1.000
_cell.angle_alpha   90.00
_cell.angle_beta   90.00
_cell.angle_gamma   90.00
#
_symmetry.space_group_name_H-M   'P 1'
#
loop_
_entity.id
_entity.type
_entity.pdbx_description
1 polymer ?
#
loop_
_entity_poly.entity_id
_entity_poly.type
_entity_poly.pdbx_seq_one_letter_code
_entity_poly.pdbx_strand_id
1 'polypeptide(L)'
;GPSLGPLQLTPLSIGLAVLLVYLGFWLSRVLRKFLELKVFPSREWDEGIKYTVSMSMHYVILVLTALTALNALGLSMTNLALVAGGLGVGIGFGLQNIVSNFLSGLILLFERPIKVGDMLVIDGQWGMVKEIRVRSTIFQTFDRYFLIIPNSDLISGKILNWTYGGWGL
;
A
#
# COMPACT_ATOMS: atom_id res chain seq x y z
N GLY A 1 43.48 -0.45 3.67
CA GLY A 1 43.18 0.40 4.81
C GLY A 1 42.70 -0.41 6.00
N PRO A 2 42.82 0.10 7.24
CA PRO A 2 42.41 -0.65 8.41
C PRO A 2 40.93 -0.95 8.34
N SER A 3 40.58 -2.22 8.42
CA SER A 3 39.19 -2.64 8.51
C SER A 3 38.68 -2.37 9.93
N LEU A 4 37.83 -1.39 10.08
CA LEU A 4 37.15 -1.13 11.34
C LEU A 4 35.86 -1.97 11.36
N GLY A 5 35.95 -3.20 11.89
CA GLY A 5 34.82 -4.12 11.92
C GLY A 5 34.32 -4.50 10.53
N PRO A 6 32.99 -4.59 10.31
CA PRO A 6 32.43 -4.94 9.00
C PRO A 6 32.52 -3.83 7.96
N LEU A 7 32.94 -2.60 8.35
CA LEU A 7 33.02 -1.45 7.44
C LEU A 7 34.43 -1.33 6.88
N GLN A 8 34.53 -1.18 5.56
CA GLN A 8 35.77 -0.86 4.87
C GLN A 8 35.71 0.60 4.43
N LEU A 9 36.28 1.47 5.25
CA LEU A 9 36.30 2.90 4.99
C LEU A 9 37.59 3.27 4.24
N THR A 10 37.54 3.18 2.93
CA THR A 10 38.62 3.67 2.06
C THR A 10 38.15 4.98 1.40
N PRO A 11 39.07 5.84 0.91
CA PRO A 11 38.65 7.03 0.18
C PRO A 11 37.77 6.71 -1.02
N LEU A 12 38.05 5.59 -1.69
CA LEU A 12 37.22 5.15 -2.84
C LEU A 12 35.83 4.74 -2.39
N SER A 13 35.69 3.97 -1.30
CA SER A 13 34.36 3.53 -0.81
C SER A 13 33.56 4.71 -0.29
N ILE A 14 34.17 5.64 0.39
CA ILE A 14 33.48 6.87 0.85
C ILE A 14 33.05 7.71 -0.34
N GLY A 15 33.90 7.88 -1.35
CA GLY A 15 33.57 8.61 -2.56
C GLY A 15 32.39 7.98 -3.32
N LEU A 16 32.39 6.65 -3.41
CA LEU A 16 31.31 5.91 -4.06
C LEU A 16 29.99 6.04 -3.28
N ALA A 17 30.05 5.94 -1.94
CA ALA A 17 28.85 6.11 -1.11
C ALA A 17 28.28 7.53 -1.25
N VAL A 18 29.13 8.55 -1.25
CA VAL A 18 28.68 9.94 -1.44
C VAL A 18 28.05 10.11 -2.82
N LEU A 19 28.65 9.53 -3.85
CA LEU A 19 28.10 9.56 -5.20
C LEU A 19 26.72 8.89 -5.26
N LEU A 20 26.57 7.74 -4.62
CA LEU A 20 25.28 7.02 -4.57
C LEU A 20 24.20 7.83 -3.86
N VAL A 21 24.55 8.48 -2.75
CA VAL A 21 23.61 9.36 -2.04
C VAL A 21 23.19 10.54 -2.93
N TYR A 22 24.14 11.16 -3.60
CA TYR A 22 23.85 12.25 -4.53
C TYR A 22 22.92 11.78 -5.66
N LEU A 23 23.22 10.62 -6.27
CA LEU A 23 22.39 10.06 -7.34
C LEU A 23 20.99 9.70 -6.84
N GLY A 24 20.88 9.21 -5.61
CA GLY A 24 19.58 8.90 -5.02
C GLY A 24 18.70 10.15 -4.84
N PHE A 25 19.26 11.21 -4.30
CA PHE A 25 18.55 12.49 -4.19
C PHE A 25 18.21 13.07 -5.55
N TRP A 26 19.12 12.99 -6.51
CA TRP A 26 18.89 13.44 -7.87
C TRP A 26 17.74 12.65 -8.52
N LEU A 27 17.76 11.31 -8.41
CA LEU A 27 16.73 10.44 -8.95
C LEU A 27 15.37 10.74 -8.32
N SER A 28 15.33 10.92 -7.00
CA SER A 28 14.11 11.30 -6.31
C SER A 28 13.54 12.62 -6.84
N ARG A 29 14.42 13.60 -7.04
CA ARG A 29 14.02 14.91 -7.57
C ARG A 29 13.45 14.79 -8.98
N VAL A 30 14.13 14.05 -9.86
CA VAL A 30 13.69 13.84 -11.24
C VAL A 30 12.34 13.13 -11.28
N LEU A 31 12.17 12.07 -10.51
CA LEU A 31 10.92 11.31 -10.49
C LEU A 31 9.76 12.12 -9.92
N ARG A 32 10.02 12.92 -8.89
CA ARG A 32 8.98 13.82 -8.34
C ARG A 32 8.54 14.86 -9.36
N LYS A 33 9.50 15.44 -10.10
CA LYS A 33 9.18 16.37 -11.19
C LYS A 33 8.40 15.68 -12.29
N PHE A 34 8.76 14.45 -12.64
CA PHE A 34 8.03 13.68 -13.63
C PHE A 34 6.58 13.46 -13.18
N LEU A 35 6.35 13.10 -11.91
CA LEU A 35 5.00 12.96 -11.38
C LEU A 35 4.21 14.28 -11.48
N GLU A 36 4.82 15.39 -11.06
CA GLU A 36 4.17 16.70 -11.09
C GLU A 36 3.81 17.17 -12.50
N LEU A 37 4.66 16.87 -13.49
CA LEU A 37 4.50 17.40 -14.85
C LEU A 37 3.72 16.45 -15.76
N LYS A 38 3.81 15.13 -15.56
CA LYS A 38 3.27 14.13 -16.49
C LYS A 38 2.13 13.29 -15.92
N VAL A 39 2.18 12.95 -14.65
CA VAL A 39 1.22 12.03 -14.05
C VAL A 39 0.09 12.79 -13.35
N PHE A 40 0.41 13.75 -12.50
CA PHE A 40 -0.58 14.47 -11.69
C PHE A 40 -1.55 15.32 -12.51
N PRO A 41 -1.13 16.02 -13.60
CA PRO A 41 -2.08 16.81 -14.38
C PRO A 41 -3.15 15.99 -15.08
N SER A 42 -2.88 14.71 -15.38
CA SER A 42 -3.85 13.81 -16.01
C SER A 42 -4.76 13.11 -14.99
N ARG A 43 -4.54 13.32 -13.68
CA ARG A 43 -5.29 12.71 -12.59
C ARG A 43 -5.97 13.80 -11.76
N GLU A 44 -7.27 13.61 -11.51
CA GLU A 44 -8.04 14.50 -10.63
C GLU A 44 -7.83 14.11 -9.17
N TRP A 45 -6.56 14.04 -8.76
CA TRP A 45 -6.23 13.69 -7.39
C TRP A 45 -6.19 14.95 -6.52
N ASP A 46 -6.67 14.80 -5.30
CA ASP A 46 -6.53 15.75 -4.24
C ASP A 46 -5.05 16.06 -3.95
N GLU A 47 -4.75 17.29 -3.52
CA GLU A 47 -3.40 17.70 -3.17
C GLU A 47 -2.76 16.83 -2.08
N GLY A 48 -3.56 16.35 -1.13
CA GLY A 48 -3.08 15.42 -0.10
C GLY A 48 -2.61 14.09 -0.68
N ILE A 49 -3.32 13.57 -1.68
CA ILE A 49 -2.93 12.33 -2.37
C ILE A 49 -1.64 12.54 -3.14
N LYS A 50 -1.52 13.64 -3.89
CA LYS A 50 -0.32 13.98 -4.64
C LYS A 50 0.90 14.08 -3.73
N TYR A 51 0.76 14.79 -2.61
CA TYR A 51 1.81 14.93 -1.63
C TYR A 51 2.22 13.58 -1.04
N THR A 52 1.25 12.76 -0.66
CA THR A 52 1.51 11.43 -0.07
C THR A 52 2.23 10.52 -1.05
N VAL A 53 1.80 10.45 -2.31
CA VAL A 53 2.45 9.65 -3.35
C VAL A 53 3.88 10.13 -3.58
N SER A 54 4.08 11.44 -3.73
CA SER A 54 5.39 12.03 -3.95
C SER A 54 6.35 11.75 -2.79
N MET A 55 5.90 11.95 -1.56
CA MET A 55 6.72 11.73 -0.37
C MET A 55 7.01 10.26 -0.14
N SER A 56 6.03 9.38 -0.36
CA SER A 56 6.24 7.93 -0.22
C SER A 56 7.30 7.44 -1.19
N MET A 57 7.24 7.89 -2.44
CA MET A 57 8.25 7.58 -3.44
C MET A 57 9.63 8.09 -3.02
N HIS A 58 9.69 9.31 -2.51
CA HIS A 58 10.94 9.90 -2.02
C HIS A 58 11.56 9.04 -0.91
N TYR A 59 10.78 8.65 0.10
CA TYR A 59 11.28 7.84 1.20
C TYR A 59 11.71 6.45 0.77
N VAL A 60 10.98 5.80 -0.17
CA VAL A 60 11.41 4.52 -0.72
C VAL A 60 12.76 4.65 -1.42
N ILE A 61 12.94 5.68 -2.23
CA ILE A 61 14.21 5.94 -2.91
C ILE A 61 15.33 6.19 -1.90
N LEU A 62 15.07 6.96 -0.84
CA LEU A 62 16.07 7.23 0.21
C LEU A 62 16.49 5.96 0.95
N VAL A 63 15.53 5.08 1.27
CA VAL A 63 15.83 3.80 1.94
C VAL A 63 16.73 2.93 1.04
N LEU A 64 16.36 2.78 -0.23
CA LEU A 64 17.13 2.01 -1.20
C LEU A 64 18.53 2.62 -1.39
N THR A 65 18.62 3.94 -1.44
CA THR A 65 19.88 4.67 -1.54
C THR A 65 20.76 4.42 -0.32
N ALA A 66 20.17 4.49 0.88
CA ALA A 66 20.90 4.23 2.12
C ALA A 66 21.48 2.81 2.15
N LEU A 67 20.67 1.82 1.73
CA LEU A 67 21.12 0.43 1.69
C LEU A 67 22.28 0.23 0.70
N THR A 68 22.17 0.83 -0.50
CA THR A 68 23.24 0.73 -1.50
C THR A 68 24.51 1.47 -1.05
N ALA A 69 24.36 2.63 -0.43
CA ALA A 69 25.50 3.39 0.10
C ALA A 69 26.20 2.64 1.23
N LEU A 70 25.45 2.02 2.14
CA LEU A 70 26.01 1.19 3.20
C LEU A 70 26.76 -0.03 2.64
N ASN A 71 26.22 -0.64 1.60
CA ASN A 71 26.90 -1.74 0.90
C ASN A 71 28.22 -1.27 0.29
N ALA A 72 28.25 -0.08 -0.30
CA ALA A 72 29.47 0.49 -0.86
C ALA A 72 30.52 0.75 0.23
N LEU A 73 30.09 1.05 1.46
CA LEU A 73 30.98 1.24 2.60
C LEU A 73 31.50 -0.07 3.23
N GLY A 74 31.07 -1.21 2.69
CA GLY A 74 31.58 -2.52 3.11
C GLY A 74 30.62 -3.36 3.94
N LEU A 75 29.42 -2.88 4.23
CA LEU A 75 28.43 -3.73 4.89
C LEU A 75 28.04 -4.88 3.97
N SER A 76 28.00 -6.09 4.51
CA SER A 76 27.67 -7.28 3.71
C SER A 76 26.22 -7.27 3.27
N MET A 77 25.93 -7.87 2.11
CA MET A 77 24.57 -8.06 1.64
C MET A 77 23.73 -8.87 2.62
N THR A 78 24.34 -9.79 3.36
CA THR A 78 23.64 -10.57 4.39
C THR A 78 23.13 -9.65 5.51
N ASN A 79 23.96 -8.75 6.02
CA ASN A 79 23.53 -7.81 7.07
C ASN A 79 22.46 -6.86 6.56
N LEU A 80 22.60 -6.38 5.32
CA LEU A 80 21.60 -5.52 4.70
C LEU A 80 20.28 -6.24 4.49
N ALA A 81 20.34 -7.52 4.10
CA ALA A 81 19.15 -8.35 3.93
C ALA A 81 18.41 -8.56 5.26
N LEU A 82 19.15 -8.71 6.36
CA LEU A 82 18.53 -8.82 7.70
C LEU A 82 17.79 -7.53 8.07
N VAL A 83 18.41 -6.38 7.84
CA VAL A 83 17.75 -5.08 8.09
C VAL A 83 16.54 -4.90 7.19
N ALA A 84 16.68 -5.16 5.90
CA ALA A 84 15.59 -5.06 4.94
C ALA A 84 14.45 -6.03 5.28
N GLY A 85 14.78 -7.25 5.71
CA GLY A 85 13.79 -8.23 6.15
C GLY A 85 13.02 -7.77 7.38
N GLY A 86 13.73 -7.21 8.37
CA GLY A 86 13.10 -6.64 9.56
C GLY A 86 12.15 -5.49 9.22
N LEU A 87 12.59 -4.59 8.36
CA LEU A 87 11.76 -3.48 7.88
C LEU A 87 10.54 -4.01 7.11
N GLY A 88 10.75 -5.02 6.26
CA GLY A 88 9.67 -5.64 5.49
C GLY A 88 8.61 -6.27 6.38
N VAL A 89 9.03 -6.98 7.43
CA VAL A 89 8.09 -7.56 8.40
C VAL A 89 7.31 -6.46 9.12
N GLY A 90 7.98 -5.41 9.58
CA GLY A 90 7.33 -4.28 10.26
C GLY A 90 6.32 -3.56 9.36
N ILE A 91 6.70 -3.29 8.12
CA ILE A 91 5.81 -2.67 7.13
C ILE A 91 4.64 -3.60 6.83
N GLY A 92 4.91 -4.90 6.69
CA GLY A 92 3.87 -5.90 6.45
C GLY A 92 2.80 -5.92 7.53
N PHE A 93 3.21 -5.90 8.81
CA PHE A 93 2.26 -5.79 9.92
C PHE A 93 1.49 -4.47 9.90
N GLY A 94 2.17 -3.37 9.56
CA GLY A 94 1.52 -2.06 9.46
C GLY A 94 0.51 -1.96 8.33
N LEU A 95 0.72 -2.69 7.24
CA LEU A 95 -0.18 -2.69 6.06
C LEU A 95 -1.18 -3.86 6.06
N GLN A 96 -1.15 -4.72 7.07
CA GLN A 96 -1.94 -5.95 7.09
C GLN A 96 -3.42 -5.72 6.82
N ASN A 97 -4.03 -4.73 7.48
CA ASN A 97 -5.46 -4.44 7.31
C ASN A 97 -5.76 -3.94 5.88
N ILE A 98 -4.89 -3.13 5.33
CA ILE A 98 -5.07 -2.58 3.96
C ILE A 98 -5.03 -3.73 2.95
N VAL A 99 -4.04 -4.61 3.06
CA VAL A 99 -3.88 -5.75 2.15
C VAL A 99 -5.05 -6.72 2.30
N SER A 100 -5.45 -7.03 3.54
CA SER A 100 -6.58 -7.93 3.81
C SER A 100 -7.87 -7.39 3.18
N ASN A 101 -8.16 -6.11 3.34
CA ASN A 101 -9.37 -5.50 2.78
C ASN A 101 -9.32 -5.45 1.25
N PHE A 102 -8.16 -5.17 0.67
CA PHE A 102 -7.98 -5.19 -0.78
C PHE A 102 -8.21 -6.59 -1.37
N LEU A 103 -7.58 -7.61 -0.78
CA LEU A 103 -7.76 -9.00 -1.22
C LEU A 103 -9.20 -9.46 -1.04
N SER A 104 -9.83 -9.07 0.07
CA SER A 104 -11.25 -9.36 0.30
C SER A 104 -12.14 -8.72 -0.76
N GLY A 105 -11.80 -7.50 -1.17
CA GLY A 105 -12.50 -6.82 -2.27
C GLY A 105 -12.39 -7.58 -3.59
N LEU A 106 -11.20 -8.11 -3.90
CA LEU A 106 -11.02 -8.95 -5.09
C LEU A 106 -11.85 -10.22 -5.02
N ILE A 107 -11.90 -10.87 -3.85
CA ILE A 107 -12.72 -12.06 -3.65
C ILE A 107 -14.20 -11.73 -3.86
N LEU A 108 -14.67 -10.62 -3.31
CA LEU A 108 -16.06 -10.18 -3.52
C LEU A 108 -16.39 -9.99 -5.00
N LEU A 109 -15.46 -9.44 -5.77
CA LEU A 109 -15.66 -9.21 -7.20
C LEU A 109 -15.57 -10.48 -8.03
N PHE A 110 -14.69 -11.41 -7.67
CA PHE A 110 -14.52 -12.66 -8.44
C PHE A 110 -15.50 -13.75 -8.04
N GLU A 111 -15.68 -14.02 -6.77
CA GLU A 111 -16.59 -15.05 -6.29
C GLU A 111 -18.03 -14.57 -6.22
N ARG A 112 -18.23 -13.28 -6.05
CA ARG A 112 -19.52 -12.61 -6.04
C ARG A 112 -20.53 -13.20 -5.04
N PRO A 113 -20.12 -13.41 -3.77
CA PRO A 113 -21.10 -13.79 -2.74
C PRO A 113 -22.13 -12.69 -2.49
N ILE A 114 -21.75 -11.44 -2.74
CA ILE A 114 -22.63 -10.29 -2.76
C ILE A 114 -22.37 -9.50 -4.05
N LYS A 115 -23.39 -8.79 -4.52
CA LYS A 115 -23.30 -7.95 -5.71
C LYS A 115 -23.90 -6.59 -5.41
N VAL A 116 -23.51 -5.58 -6.18
CA VAL A 116 -24.15 -4.27 -6.13
C VAL A 116 -25.64 -4.44 -6.42
N GLY A 117 -26.48 -3.88 -5.56
CA GLY A 117 -27.93 -4.03 -5.65
C GLY A 117 -28.52 -5.14 -4.80
N ASP A 118 -27.68 -6.02 -4.23
CA ASP A 118 -28.17 -7.09 -3.37
C ASP A 118 -28.74 -6.53 -2.05
N MET A 119 -29.81 -7.17 -1.57
CA MET A 119 -30.38 -6.90 -0.27
C MET A 119 -29.74 -7.81 0.77
N LEU A 120 -29.10 -7.19 1.75
CA LEU A 120 -28.38 -7.90 2.80
C LEU A 120 -28.92 -7.55 4.17
N VAL A 121 -28.73 -8.48 5.11
CA VAL A 121 -28.87 -8.19 6.54
C VAL A 121 -27.49 -8.36 7.16
N ILE A 122 -26.94 -7.26 7.68
CA ILE A 122 -25.63 -7.21 8.31
C ILE A 122 -25.83 -6.70 9.73
N ASP A 123 -25.45 -7.52 10.71
CA ASP A 123 -25.61 -7.20 12.15
C ASP A 123 -27.03 -6.72 12.48
N GLY A 124 -28.02 -7.41 11.92
CA GLY A 124 -29.44 -7.10 12.14
C GLY A 124 -29.96 -5.91 11.36
N GLN A 125 -29.17 -5.24 10.55
CA GLN A 125 -29.59 -4.10 9.74
C GLN A 125 -29.83 -4.51 8.30
N TRP A 126 -31.02 -4.18 7.83
CA TRP A 126 -31.42 -4.41 6.43
C TRP A 126 -30.95 -3.28 5.54
N GLY A 127 -30.50 -3.60 4.37
CA GLY A 127 -30.09 -2.60 3.41
C GLY A 127 -29.66 -3.19 2.08
N MET A 128 -29.09 -2.35 1.25
CA MET A 128 -28.70 -2.68 -0.11
C MET A 128 -27.24 -2.30 -0.35
N VAL A 129 -26.52 -3.15 -1.08
CA VAL A 129 -25.15 -2.87 -1.50
C VAL A 129 -25.20 -1.79 -2.58
N LYS A 130 -24.57 -0.64 -2.31
CA LYS A 130 -24.51 0.46 -3.26
C LYS A 130 -23.27 0.38 -4.14
N GLU A 131 -22.11 0.08 -3.55
CA GLU A 131 -20.85 0.12 -4.25
C GLU A 131 -19.84 -0.76 -3.52
N ILE A 132 -19.07 -1.52 -4.28
CA ILE A 132 -17.93 -2.29 -3.76
C ILE A 132 -16.66 -1.57 -4.21
N ARG A 133 -15.93 -1.01 -3.23
CA ARG A 133 -14.69 -0.27 -3.48
C ARG A 133 -13.49 -1.14 -3.19
N VAL A 134 -12.30 -0.56 -3.36
CA VAL A 134 -11.03 -1.27 -3.25
C VAL A 134 -10.86 -1.96 -1.89
N ARG A 135 -11.18 -1.27 -0.80
CA ARG A 135 -11.00 -1.83 0.57
C ARG A 135 -12.28 -1.85 1.39
N SER A 136 -13.34 -1.24 0.90
CA SER A 136 -14.60 -1.13 1.64
C SER A 136 -15.79 -1.25 0.70
N THR A 137 -16.93 -1.57 1.26
CA THR A 137 -18.21 -1.63 0.55
C THR A 137 -19.15 -0.62 1.17
N ILE A 138 -19.85 0.11 0.33
CA ILE A 138 -20.86 1.07 0.74
C ILE A 138 -22.21 0.36 0.77
N PHE A 139 -22.82 0.34 1.94
CA PHE A 139 -24.10 -0.30 2.21
C PHE A 139 -25.08 0.76 2.66
N GLN A 140 -26.24 0.85 2.01
CA GLN A 140 -27.27 1.80 2.40
C GLN A 140 -28.39 1.08 3.14
N THR A 141 -28.63 1.46 4.40
CA THR A 141 -29.73 0.94 5.19
C THR A 141 -31.06 1.48 4.71
N PHE A 142 -32.17 0.84 5.07
CA PHE A 142 -33.50 1.34 4.72
C PHE A 142 -33.85 2.67 5.39
N ASP A 143 -33.17 2.98 6.50
CA ASP A 143 -33.30 4.29 7.15
C ASP A 143 -32.47 5.37 6.44
N ARG A 144 -31.89 5.06 5.28
CA ARG A 144 -31.07 5.94 4.43
C ARG A 144 -29.72 6.31 5.01
N TYR A 145 -29.20 5.57 5.97
CA TYR A 145 -27.82 5.71 6.42
C TYR A 145 -26.89 4.93 5.51
N PHE A 146 -25.71 5.47 5.29
CA PHE A 146 -24.66 4.75 4.60
C PHE A 146 -23.70 4.14 5.63
N LEU A 147 -23.48 2.84 5.51
CA LEU A 147 -22.45 2.14 6.27
C LEU A 147 -21.29 1.86 5.34
N ILE A 148 -20.10 2.23 5.79
CA ILE A 148 -18.85 1.91 5.10
C ILE A 148 -18.27 0.71 5.81
N ILE A 149 -18.31 -0.45 5.17
CA ILE A 149 -17.95 -1.72 5.78
C ILE A 149 -16.63 -2.19 5.17
N PRO A 150 -15.60 -2.45 5.99
CA PRO A 150 -14.37 -3.03 5.45
C PRO A 150 -14.65 -4.35 4.74
N ASN A 151 -14.05 -4.56 3.58
CA ASN A 151 -14.29 -5.76 2.79
C ASN A 151 -13.96 -7.04 3.53
N SER A 152 -12.96 -7.03 4.41
CA SER A 152 -12.60 -8.20 5.23
C SER A 152 -13.72 -8.63 6.16
N ASP A 153 -14.52 -7.69 6.66
CA ASP A 153 -15.66 -8.01 7.52
C ASP A 153 -16.75 -8.76 6.74
N LEU A 154 -16.93 -8.40 5.47
CA LEU A 154 -17.91 -9.07 4.62
C LEU A 154 -17.49 -10.49 4.23
N ILE A 155 -16.18 -10.73 4.10
CA ILE A 155 -15.64 -12.06 3.76
C ILE A 155 -15.62 -12.98 4.98
N SER A 156 -15.26 -12.45 6.15
CA SER A 156 -15.09 -13.27 7.35
C SER A 156 -16.36 -13.47 8.17
N GLY A 157 -17.34 -12.58 8.04
CA GLY A 157 -18.59 -12.65 8.78
C GLY A 157 -19.67 -13.45 8.06
N LYS A 158 -20.68 -13.80 8.82
CA LYS A 158 -21.90 -14.37 8.24
C LYS A 158 -22.80 -13.25 7.76
N ILE A 159 -23.25 -13.35 6.53
CA ILE A 159 -24.12 -12.36 5.91
C ILE A 159 -25.34 -13.06 5.36
N LEU A 160 -26.52 -12.53 5.69
CA LEU A 160 -27.76 -13.00 5.12
C LEU A 160 -28.02 -12.22 3.83
N ASN A 161 -27.93 -12.88 2.68
CA ASN A 161 -28.17 -12.29 1.37
C ASN A 161 -29.50 -12.77 0.81
N TRP A 162 -30.50 -11.91 0.81
CA TRP A 162 -31.86 -12.22 0.36
C TRP A 162 -32.01 -12.32 -1.14
N THR A 163 -31.06 -11.78 -1.90
CA THR A 163 -31.14 -11.74 -3.37
C THR A 163 -30.07 -12.61 -4.04
N TYR A 164 -29.36 -13.43 -3.28
CA TYR A 164 -28.30 -14.30 -3.75
C TYR A 164 -28.85 -15.28 -4.76
N GLY A 165 -29.34 -15.54 -5.46
CA GLY A 165 -29.88 -16.44 -6.50
C GLY A 165 -30.87 -15.74 -7.42
N GLY A 166 -31.03 -14.44 -7.22
CA GLY A 166 -32.00 -13.66 -7.97
C GLY A 166 -33.38 -13.60 -7.32
N TRP A 167 -34.22 -12.75 -7.84
CA TRP A 167 -35.62 -12.63 -7.41
C TRP A 167 -36.41 -13.82 -7.94
N GLY A 168 -36.85 -14.67 -7.10
CA GLY A 168 -37.77 -15.70 -7.57
C GLY A 168 -37.51 -17.08 -7.03
N LEU A 169 -37.34 -17.14 -5.75
CA LEU A 169 -37.60 -18.38 -5.05
C LEU A 169 -39.06 -18.53 -4.78
#